data_6a4e70277de75f6ea013594c737921d9
#
_entry.id   6a4e70277de75f6ea013594c737921d9
#
_cell.length_a   1.000
_cell.length_b   1.000
_cell.length_c   1.000
_cell.angle_alpha   90.00
_cell.angle_beta   90.00
_cell.angle_gamma   90.00
#
_symmetry.space_group_name_H-M   'P 1'
#
loop_
_entity.id
_entity.type
_entity.pdbx_description
1 polymer ?
#
loop_
_entity_poly.entity_id
_entity_poly.type
_entity_poly.pdbx_seq_one_letter_code
_entity_poly.pdbx_strand_id
1 'polypeptide(L)'
;MLRVCDPDAAVAFFKLLGLEERRRHEVPQGKFTLIFLGVPGDDGGEVELTHNWDERGGYDGGRNFGHLAYEVDDIYTICARLSAAGVTINRPPRDGHMAFVRSPDGISVELLQKGGSLDPAEPWTSMGNIGVW
;
A
#
# COMPACT_ATOMS: atom_id res chain seq x y z
N MET A 1 -11.59 2.58 5.32
CA MET A 1 -12.07 2.48 3.92
C MET A 1 -11.27 3.43 3.04
N LEU A 2 -10.87 2.99 1.86
CA LEU A 2 -10.19 3.77 0.83
C LEU A 2 -11.03 3.75 -0.45
N ARG A 3 -11.16 4.89 -1.13
CA ARG A 3 -11.76 4.94 -2.46
C ARG A 3 -10.69 4.68 -3.51
N VAL A 4 -11.01 3.83 -4.49
CA VAL A 4 -10.08 3.42 -5.55
C VAL A 4 -10.74 3.56 -6.92
N CYS A 5 -9.94 3.96 -7.91
CA CYS A 5 -10.41 4.10 -9.29
C CYS A 5 -10.35 2.77 -10.05
N ASP A 6 -9.25 2.06 -9.90
CA ASP A 6 -9.04 0.73 -10.48
C ASP A 6 -8.91 -0.29 -9.33
N PRO A 7 -9.98 -1.06 -9.06
CA PRO A 7 -9.99 -2.00 -7.94
C PRO A 7 -8.99 -3.13 -8.12
N ASP A 8 -8.72 -3.58 -9.35
CA ASP A 8 -7.81 -4.69 -9.60
C ASP A 8 -6.34 -4.25 -9.45
N ALA A 9 -6.00 -3.04 -9.92
CA ALA A 9 -4.69 -2.45 -9.67
C ALA A 9 -4.44 -2.21 -8.18
N ALA A 10 -5.44 -1.70 -7.45
CA ALA A 10 -5.34 -1.50 -6.00
C ALA A 10 -5.15 -2.83 -5.25
N VAL A 11 -5.93 -3.86 -5.58
CA VAL A 11 -5.78 -5.21 -5.00
C VAL A 11 -4.40 -5.79 -5.30
N ALA A 12 -3.90 -5.65 -6.55
CA ALA A 12 -2.57 -6.12 -6.91
C ALA A 12 -1.47 -5.45 -6.09
N PHE A 13 -1.58 -4.13 -5.87
CA PHE A 13 -0.65 -3.38 -5.03
C PHE A 13 -0.64 -3.91 -3.58
N PHE A 14 -1.80 -4.06 -2.95
CA PHE A 14 -1.89 -4.55 -1.57
C PHE A 14 -1.43 -6.01 -1.44
N LYS A 15 -1.62 -6.84 -2.46
CA LYS A 15 -1.05 -8.20 -2.51
C LYS A 15 0.48 -8.21 -2.51
N LEU A 16 1.14 -7.24 -3.16
CA LEU A 16 2.60 -7.08 -3.09
C LEU A 16 3.08 -6.78 -1.66
N LEU A 17 2.24 -6.12 -0.85
CA LEU A 17 2.50 -5.88 0.57
C LEU A 17 2.24 -7.11 1.45
N GLY A 18 1.64 -8.17 0.90
CA GLY A 18 1.34 -9.40 1.63
C GLY A 18 -0.10 -9.52 2.11
N LEU A 19 -0.99 -8.59 1.76
CA LEU A 19 -2.41 -8.73 2.05
C LEU A 19 -3.07 -9.69 1.05
N GLU A 20 -4.18 -10.28 1.46
CA GLU A 20 -5.04 -11.11 0.60
C GLU A 20 -6.46 -10.56 0.54
N GLU A 21 -7.12 -10.76 -0.60
CA GLU A 21 -8.55 -10.47 -0.74
C GLU A 21 -9.35 -11.52 0.03
N ARG A 22 -10.09 -11.07 1.04
CA ARG A 22 -10.92 -11.94 1.88
C ARG A 22 -12.33 -12.10 1.33
N ARG A 23 -12.90 -11.00 0.81
CA ARG A 23 -14.25 -10.99 0.23
C ARG A 23 -14.45 -9.76 -0.66
N ARG A 24 -15.40 -9.88 -1.57
CA ARG A 24 -15.82 -8.82 -2.47
C ARG A 24 -17.34 -8.81 -2.56
N HIS A 25 -17.94 -7.63 -2.55
CA HIS A 25 -19.38 -7.42 -2.65
C HIS A 25 -19.70 -6.34 -3.68
N GLU A 26 -20.51 -6.69 -4.66
CA GLU A 26 -21.09 -5.72 -5.59
C GLU A 26 -22.44 -5.23 -5.04
N VAL A 27 -22.66 -3.92 -5.09
CA VAL A 27 -23.90 -3.26 -4.65
C VAL A 27 -24.50 -2.51 -5.84
N PRO A 28 -25.28 -3.19 -6.71
CA PRO A 28 -25.77 -2.60 -7.96
C PRO A 28 -26.67 -1.38 -7.74
N GLN A 29 -27.48 -1.37 -6.69
CA GLN A 29 -28.38 -0.25 -6.36
C GLN A 29 -27.60 1.03 -6.01
N GLY A 30 -26.39 0.87 -5.41
CA GLY A 30 -25.49 1.96 -5.05
C GLY A 30 -24.41 2.21 -6.08
N LYS A 31 -24.29 1.35 -7.10
CA LYS A 31 -23.25 1.39 -8.15
C LYS A 31 -21.84 1.44 -7.58
N PHE A 32 -21.53 0.55 -6.66
CA PHE A 32 -20.19 0.41 -6.10
C PHE A 32 -19.85 -1.04 -5.78
N THR A 33 -18.54 -1.30 -5.68
CA THR A 33 -17.97 -2.56 -5.25
C THR A 33 -17.15 -2.34 -3.98
N LEU A 34 -17.35 -3.20 -2.98
CA LEU A 34 -16.54 -3.26 -1.76
C LEU A 34 -15.60 -4.45 -1.84
N ILE A 35 -14.32 -4.24 -1.51
CA ILE A 35 -13.31 -5.28 -1.46
C ILE A 35 -12.59 -5.19 -0.11
N PHE A 36 -12.49 -6.30 0.59
CA PHE A 36 -11.88 -6.36 1.92
C PHE A 36 -10.59 -7.16 1.84
N LEU A 37 -9.50 -6.53 2.27
CA LEU A 37 -8.17 -7.10 2.27
C LEU A 37 -7.67 -7.23 3.71
N GLY A 38 -6.97 -8.30 4.01
CA GLY A 38 -6.39 -8.53 5.34
C GLY A 38 -5.08 -9.30 5.28
N VAL A 39 -4.34 -9.30 6.38
CA VAL A 39 -3.11 -10.07 6.52
C VAL A 39 -3.46 -11.54 6.73
N PRO A 40 -2.86 -12.49 5.97
CA PRO A 40 -3.11 -13.91 6.17
C PRO A 40 -2.86 -14.35 7.61
N GLY A 41 -3.83 -15.09 8.18
CA GLY A 41 -3.72 -15.60 9.55
C GLY A 41 -3.95 -14.57 10.66
N ASP A 42 -4.25 -13.31 10.31
CA ASP A 42 -4.62 -12.27 11.27
C ASP A 42 -6.13 -11.96 11.14
N ASP A 43 -6.86 -12.15 12.22
CA ASP A 43 -8.28 -11.80 12.32
C ASP A 43 -8.52 -10.33 12.73
N GLY A 44 -7.46 -9.52 12.73
CA GLY A 44 -7.46 -8.11 13.09
C GLY A 44 -8.10 -7.19 12.05
N GLY A 45 -7.49 -6.05 11.84
CA GLY A 45 -8.01 -5.02 10.94
C GLY A 45 -8.04 -5.41 9.47
N GLU A 46 -9.03 -4.89 8.74
CA GLU A 46 -9.13 -5.02 7.28
C GLU A 46 -9.01 -3.67 6.61
N VAL A 47 -8.44 -3.66 5.42
CA VAL A 47 -8.54 -2.52 4.49
C VAL A 47 -9.75 -2.76 3.61
N GLU A 48 -10.75 -1.88 3.72
CA GLU A 48 -11.88 -1.85 2.80
C GLU A 48 -11.56 -0.91 1.64
N LEU A 49 -11.60 -1.43 0.43
CA LEU A 49 -11.55 -0.65 -0.80
C LEU A 49 -12.97 -0.46 -1.34
N THR A 50 -13.29 0.79 -1.74
CA THR A 50 -14.58 1.11 -2.36
C THR A 50 -14.34 1.65 -3.76
N HIS A 51 -14.84 0.93 -4.77
CA HIS A 51 -14.86 1.37 -6.16
C HIS A 51 -16.26 1.83 -6.55
N ASN A 52 -16.43 3.14 -6.84
CA ASN A 52 -17.68 3.69 -7.36
C ASN A 52 -17.67 3.60 -8.89
N TRP A 53 -18.65 2.91 -9.47
CA TRP A 53 -18.65 2.56 -10.90
C TRP A 53 -18.72 3.74 -11.86
N ASP A 54 -19.37 4.81 -11.44
CA ASP A 54 -19.57 6.03 -12.26
C ASP A 54 -18.45 7.08 -12.05
N GLU A 55 -17.50 6.83 -11.11
CA GLU A 55 -16.39 7.77 -10.85
C GLU A 55 -15.27 7.58 -11.89
N ARG A 56 -14.85 8.68 -12.52
CA ARG A 56 -13.83 8.69 -13.56
C ARG A 56 -12.66 9.65 -13.29
N GLY A 57 -12.82 10.55 -12.33
CA GLY A 57 -11.91 11.67 -12.10
C GLY A 57 -10.78 11.41 -11.11
N GLY A 58 -10.79 10.26 -10.43
CA GLY A 58 -9.89 9.99 -9.32
C GLY A 58 -10.33 10.65 -8.00
N TYR A 59 -9.53 10.45 -6.98
CA TYR A 59 -9.81 10.97 -5.64
C TYR A 59 -8.63 11.75 -5.10
N ASP A 60 -8.88 12.94 -4.59
CA ASP A 60 -7.89 13.71 -3.85
C ASP A 60 -7.77 13.17 -2.43
N GLY A 61 -6.53 12.99 -1.95
CA GLY A 61 -6.24 12.57 -0.59
C GLY A 61 -6.64 13.60 0.47
N GLY A 62 -6.85 14.85 0.07
CA GLY A 62 -7.16 15.95 0.97
C GLY A 62 -6.00 16.23 1.94
N ARG A 63 -6.32 16.86 3.09
CA ARG A 63 -5.34 17.23 4.12
C ARG A 63 -5.51 16.46 5.43
N ASN A 64 -6.53 15.63 5.53
CA ASN A 64 -6.88 14.93 6.77
C ASN A 64 -6.27 13.53 6.85
N PHE A 65 -6.24 12.84 5.70
CA PHE A 65 -5.66 11.51 5.64
C PHE A 65 -4.14 11.61 5.63
N GLY A 66 -3.48 10.84 6.48
CA GLY A 66 -2.02 10.70 6.51
C GLY A 66 -1.57 9.54 5.63
N HIS A 67 -1.37 8.38 6.25
CA HIS A 67 -0.92 7.16 5.57
C HIS A 67 -1.45 5.91 6.28
N LEU A 68 -1.34 4.77 5.62
CA LEU A 68 -1.39 3.46 6.26
C LEU A 68 0.01 3.07 6.68
N ALA A 69 0.15 2.33 7.78
CA ALA A 69 1.43 1.79 8.23
C ALA A 69 1.34 0.28 8.44
N TYR A 70 2.36 -0.45 7.97
CA TYR A 70 2.48 -1.89 8.12
C TYR A 70 3.86 -2.26 8.67
N GLU A 71 3.89 -3.09 9.69
CA GLU A 71 5.10 -3.81 10.07
C GLU A 71 5.37 -4.95 9.09
N VAL A 72 6.63 -5.09 8.68
CA VAL A 72 7.08 -6.11 7.75
C VAL A 72 8.27 -6.89 8.33
N ASP A 73 8.35 -8.17 8.05
CA ASP A 73 9.41 -9.02 8.58
C ASP A 73 10.80 -8.70 7.98
N ASP A 74 10.86 -8.24 6.73
CA ASP A 74 12.08 -7.81 6.05
C ASP A 74 11.77 -6.68 5.07
N ILE A 75 12.16 -5.45 5.48
CA ILE A 75 11.86 -4.24 4.72
C ILE A 75 12.59 -4.19 3.37
N TYR A 76 13.79 -4.79 3.27
CA TYR A 76 14.54 -4.83 2.02
C TYR A 76 13.89 -5.77 1.01
N THR A 77 13.48 -6.94 1.46
CA THR A 77 12.77 -7.92 0.61
C THR A 77 11.46 -7.35 0.07
N ILE A 78 10.68 -6.66 0.90
CA ILE A 78 9.41 -6.09 0.44
C ILE A 78 9.62 -4.92 -0.51
N CYS A 79 10.58 -4.03 -0.23
CA CYS A 79 10.93 -2.92 -1.13
C CYS A 79 11.47 -3.42 -2.48
N ALA A 80 12.28 -4.49 -2.49
CA ALA A 80 12.76 -5.11 -3.73
C ALA A 80 11.61 -5.70 -4.55
N ARG A 81 10.65 -6.39 -3.92
CA ARG A 81 9.45 -6.92 -4.56
C ARG A 81 8.60 -5.81 -5.20
N LEU A 82 8.35 -4.75 -4.45
CA LEU A 82 7.58 -3.58 -4.93
C LEU A 82 8.29 -2.93 -6.12
N SER A 83 9.59 -2.67 -6.01
CA SER A 83 10.40 -2.07 -7.08
C SER A 83 10.41 -2.95 -8.34
N ALA A 84 10.55 -4.27 -8.21
CA ALA A 84 10.49 -5.21 -9.32
C ALA A 84 9.13 -5.23 -10.03
N ALA A 85 8.05 -4.91 -9.30
CA ALA A 85 6.70 -4.76 -9.85
C ALA A 85 6.42 -3.35 -10.41
N GLY A 86 7.42 -2.45 -10.43
CA GLY A 86 7.29 -1.10 -10.96
C GLY A 86 6.73 -0.07 -9.98
N VAL A 87 6.58 -0.42 -8.70
CA VAL A 87 6.17 0.52 -7.67
C VAL A 87 7.36 1.40 -7.27
N THR A 88 7.15 2.71 -7.31
CA THR A 88 8.17 3.67 -6.86
C THR A 88 8.37 3.60 -5.35
N ILE A 89 9.61 3.44 -4.91
CA ILE A 89 9.98 3.58 -3.50
C ILE A 89 10.22 5.07 -3.23
N ASN A 90 9.23 5.76 -2.71
CA ASN A 90 9.27 7.21 -2.52
C ASN A 90 10.31 7.63 -1.47
N ARG A 91 10.34 6.93 -0.33
CA ARG A 91 11.41 7.03 0.66
C ARG A 91 12.05 5.66 0.83
N PRO A 92 13.28 5.45 0.32
CA PRO A 92 13.99 4.19 0.50
C PRO A 92 14.33 3.90 1.97
N PRO A 93 14.42 2.61 2.37
CA PRO A 93 14.75 2.21 3.73
C PRO A 93 16.26 2.31 4.03
N ARG A 94 16.82 3.53 3.92
CA ARG A 94 18.27 3.79 4.11
C ARG A 94 18.77 3.46 5.51
N ASP A 95 17.88 3.59 6.48
CA ASP A 95 18.12 3.33 7.91
C ASP A 95 17.81 1.88 8.31
N GLY A 96 17.43 1.03 7.34
CA GLY A 96 16.99 -0.33 7.60
C GLY A 96 15.68 -0.45 8.38
N HIS A 97 14.93 0.65 8.56
CA HIS A 97 13.77 0.69 9.43
C HIS A 97 12.48 1.12 8.74
N MET A 98 12.52 2.16 7.92
CA MET A 98 11.30 2.79 7.41
C MET A 98 11.40 3.09 5.92
N ALA A 99 10.33 2.78 5.18
CA ALA A 99 10.16 3.14 3.78
C ALA A 99 8.77 3.73 3.54
N PHE A 100 8.62 4.51 2.47
CA PHE A 100 7.32 4.96 1.97
C PHE A 100 7.15 4.61 0.51
N VAL A 101 5.95 4.16 0.18
CA VAL A 101 5.46 3.91 -1.19
C VAL A 101 4.08 4.51 -1.36
N ARG A 102 3.57 4.56 -2.60
CA ARG A 102 2.19 4.97 -2.87
C ARG A 102 1.45 3.91 -3.67
N SER A 103 0.18 3.74 -3.33
CA SER A 103 -0.76 2.94 -4.12
C SER A 103 -1.05 3.58 -5.48
N PRO A 104 -1.69 2.86 -6.42
CA PRO A 104 -2.12 3.43 -7.70
C PRO A 104 -3.00 4.68 -7.55
N ASP A 105 -3.79 4.77 -6.48
CA ASP A 105 -4.66 5.91 -6.17
C ASP A 105 -3.95 7.00 -5.33
N GLY A 106 -2.62 6.93 -5.18
CA GLY A 106 -1.84 7.92 -4.47
C GLY A 106 -1.90 7.84 -2.94
N ILE A 107 -2.47 6.77 -2.38
CA ILE A 107 -2.49 6.54 -0.94
C ILE A 107 -1.07 6.26 -0.45
N SER A 108 -0.60 7.05 0.51
CA SER A 108 0.70 6.86 1.14
C SER A 108 0.68 5.63 2.04
N VAL A 109 1.72 4.81 1.94
CA VAL A 109 1.90 3.60 2.77
C VAL A 109 3.30 3.60 3.34
N GLU A 110 3.38 3.57 4.67
CA GLU A 110 4.60 3.41 5.43
C GLU A 110 4.87 1.93 5.67
N LEU A 111 6.11 1.52 5.48
CA LEU A 111 6.61 0.19 5.82
C LEU A 111 7.61 0.33 6.97
N LEU A 112 7.41 -0.45 8.01
CA LEU A 112 8.23 -0.44 9.22
C LEU A 112 8.86 -1.81 9.43
N GLN A 113 10.17 -1.85 9.66
CA GLN A 113 10.88 -3.08 9.99
C GLN A 113 10.47 -3.57 11.37
N LYS A 114 9.99 -4.80 11.47
CA LYS A 114 9.65 -5.47 12.72
C LYS A 114 10.92 -5.79 13.52
N GLY A 115 10.86 -5.60 14.83
CA GLY A 115 11.92 -5.99 15.75
C GLY A 115 13.14 -5.08 15.78
N GLY A 116 13.15 -3.98 15.04
CA GLY A 116 14.24 -3.00 14.98
C GLY A 116 14.89 -2.88 13.62
N SER A 117 15.79 -1.89 13.46
CA SER A 117 16.44 -1.63 12.19
C SER A 117 17.37 -2.76 11.75
N LEU A 118 17.35 -3.07 10.47
CA LEU A 118 18.37 -3.90 9.83
C LEU A 118 19.65 -3.07 9.58
N ASP A 119 20.78 -3.75 9.41
CA ASP A 119 22.00 -3.06 9.00
C ASP A 119 21.80 -2.37 7.65
N PRO A 120 22.26 -1.11 7.48
CA PRO A 120 22.15 -0.40 6.21
C PRO A 120 22.75 -1.20 5.05
N ALA A 121 22.02 -1.30 3.95
CA ALA A 121 22.43 -2.10 2.79
C ALA A 121 22.16 -1.38 1.46
N GLU A 122 23.04 -1.61 0.49
CA GLU A 122 22.80 -1.17 -0.89
C GLU A 122 21.75 -2.06 -1.59
N PRO A 123 20.99 -1.48 -2.55
CA PRO A 123 21.13 -0.13 -3.10
C PRO A 123 20.44 0.97 -2.27
N TRP A 124 19.80 0.61 -1.16
CA TRP A 124 18.89 1.50 -0.43
C TRP A 124 19.62 2.70 0.23
N THR A 125 20.84 2.47 0.73
CA THR A 125 21.62 3.52 1.41
C THR A 125 21.95 4.69 0.49
N SER A 126 22.22 4.43 -0.78
CA SER A 126 22.56 5.46 -1.77
C SER A 126 21.35 6.02 -2.52
N MET A 127 20.16 5.43 -2.39
CA MET A 127 18.96 5.91 -3.07
C MET A 127 18.39 7.18 -2.46
N GLY A 128 18.13 8.19 -3.30
CA GLY A 128 17.43 9.42 -2.91
C GLY A 128 15.92 9.23 -2.78
N ASN A 129 15.24 10.18 -2.15
CA ASN A 129 13.79 10.24 -2.15
C ASN A 129 13.26 10.61 -3.54
N ILE A 130 12.10 10.06 -3.89
CA ILE A 130 11.41 10.33 -5.17
C ILE A 130 10.01 10.87 -4.85
N GLY A 131 9.74 12.11 -5.29
CA GLY A 131 8.44 12.76 -5.04
C GLY A 131 8.18 13.05 -3.57
N VAL A 132 6.89 13.04 -3.20
CA VAL A 132 6.39 13.24 -1.84
C VAL A 132 5.63 11.99 -1.38
N TRP A 133 5.56 11.77 -0.07
CA TRP A 133 4.90 10.61 0.53
C TRP A 133 4.08 11.01 1.75
#